data_5c34faa9ad3aef9f1da019827f967d92
#
_entry.id   5c34faa9ad3aef9f1da019827f967d92
#
_cell.length_a   1.000
_cell.length_b   1.000
_cell.length_c   1.000
_cell.angle_alpha   90.00
_cell.angle_beta   90.00
_cell.angle_gamma   90.00
#
_symmetry.space_group_name_H-M   'P 1'
#
loop_
_entity.id
_entity.type
_entity.pdbx_description
1 polymer ?
#
loop_
_entity_poly.entity_id
_entity_poly.type
_entity_poly.pdbx_seq_one_letter_code
_entity_poly.pdbx_strand_id
1 'polypeptide(L)'
;YDNVWLTEHHFTEDGYNPSLMTTAAGVATITKQIRIGTFIVILPYQHPVLLAEEVANVDILSNGRFEFGVGQGYSYHEYNAFCMDRSERGPKTRESIQLIERLFKEEKVTHSGKFFQTHEAKLSPKPVQSPHPPIWIGGRGPKAVKKAAQMGYHLMATIGPDPAPDYIAALEKSGKNPNDYKIAQLRMVYCAESE
;
A
#
# COMPACT_ATOMS: atom_id res chain seq x y z
N TYR A 1 -13.56 13.82 -9.24
CA TYR A 1 -12.59 12.77 -8.91
C TYR A 1 -13.00 12.09 -7.62
N ASP A 2 -12.87 10.74 -7.54
CA ASP A 2 -13.26 9.96 -6.37
C ASP A 2 -12.09 9.71 -5.44
N ASN A 3 -10.88 9.58 -6.00
CA ASN A 3 -9.66 9.31 -5.25
C ASN A 3 -8.51 10.23 -5.69
N VAL A 4 -7.64 10.56 -4.75
CA VAL A 4 -6.29 11.05 -5.00
C VAL A 4 -5.29 9.99 -4.57
N TRP A 5 -4.32 9.69 -5.44
CA TRP A 5 -3.28 8.71 -5.17
C TRP A 5 -1.92 9.39 -5.08
N LEU A 6 -1.25 9.19 -3.96
CA LEU A 6 0.06 9.76 -3.67
C LEU A 6 1.14 8.74 -4.00
N THR A 7 2.22 9.17 -4.64
CA THR A 7 3.32 8.31 -5.07
C THR A 7 4.60 8.65 -4.32
N GLU A 8 5.48 7.65 -4.08
CA GLU A 8 6.69 7.75 -3.28
C GLU A 8 7.95 7.51 -4.13
N HIS A 9 8.90 8.41 -4.00
CA HIS A 9 10.28 8.22 -4.44
C HIS A 9 11.23 8.95 -3.50
N HIS A 10 12.45 8.42 -3.40
CA HIS A 10 13.49 8.95 -2.54
C HIS A 10 14.72 9.35 -3.35
N PHE A 11 15.46 10.34 -2.84
CA PHE A 11 16.75 10.77 -3.37
C PHE A 11 16.71 11.23 -4.83
N THR A 12 15.59 11.80 -5.26
CA THR A 12 15.40 12.37 -6.59
C THR A 12 15.63 13.88 -6.56
N GLU A 13 16.28 14.42 -7.59
CA GLU A 13 16.63 15.85 -7.66
C GLU A 13 15.40 16.75 -7.82
N ASP A 14 14.31 16.21 -8.37
CA ASP A 14 13.04 16.94 -8.56
C ASP A 14 12.21 17.09 -7.27
N GLY A 15 12.73 16.60 -6.13
CA GLY A 15 12.03 16.70 -4.86
C GLY A 15 10.76 15.88 -4.77
N TYR A 16 10.71 14.75 -5.46
CA TYR A 16 9.57 13.83 -5.41
C TYR A 16 9.19 13.47 -3.96
N ASN A 17 7.92 13.21 -3.71
CA ASN A 17 7.38 13.02 -2.35
C ASN A 17 8.01 11.83 -1.61
N PRO A 18 8.86 12.04 -0.62
CA PRO A 18 9.50 10.96 0.14
C PRO A 18 8.71 10.54 1.39
N SER A 19 7.63 11.24 1.73
CA SER A 19 6.87 11.03 2.98
C SER A 19 5.37 11.01 2.70
N LEU A 20 4.87 9.84 2.25
CA LEU A 20 3.48 9.70 1.84
C LEU A 20 2.50 9.93 2.99
N MET A 21 2.80 9.41 4.18
CA MET A 21 1.88 9.50 5.31
C MET A 21 1.71 10.96 5.78
N THR A 22 2.80 11.75 5.78
CA THR A 22 2.74 13.18 6.08
C THR A 22 1.88 13.94 5.05
N THR A 23 2.09 13.66 3.76
CA THR A 23 1.31 14.29 2.70
C THR A 23 -0.15 13.86 2.75
N ALA A 24 -0.42 12.58 3.00
CA ALA A 24 -1.78 12.05 3.15
C ALA A 24 -2.52 12.71 4.32
N ALA A 25 -1.85 12.89 5.45
CA ALA A 25 -2.40 13.60 6.60
C ALA A 25 -2.75 15.07 6.23
N GLY A 26 -1.86 15.77 5.52
CA GLY A 26 -2.13 17.12 5.03
C GLY A 26 -3.38 17.17 4.14
N VAL A 27 -3.49 16.28 3.15
CA VAL A 27 -4.67 16.18 2.27
C VAL A 27 -5.93 15.81 3.06
N ALA A 28 -5.82 14.93 4.05
CA ALA A 28 -6.95 14.52 4.88
C ALA A 28 -7.61 15.68 5.63
N THR A 29 -6.79 16.62 6.12
CA THR A 29 -7.28 17.75 6.92
C THR A 29 -7.97 18.84 6.10
N ILE A 30 -7.59 19.02 4.84
CA ILE A 30 -8.12 20.07 3.95
C ILE A 30 -9.23 19.58 3.00
N THR A 31 -9.52 18.26 3.00
CA THR A 31 -10.57 17.67 2.16
C THR A 31 -11.59 16.93 3.02
N LYS A 32 -12.82 16.72 2.47
CA LYS A 32 -13.90 16.07 3.22
C LYS A 32 -14.53 14.86 2.49
N GLN A 33 -14.41 14.76 1.18
CA GLN A 33 -15.12 13.75 0.38
C GLN A 33 -14.18 12.83 -0.39
N ILE A 34 -13.13 13.39 -1.01
CA ILE A 34 -12.20 12.61 -1.82
C ILE A 34 -11.49 11.55 -0.97
N ARG A 35 -11.42 10.34 -1.48
CA ARG A 35 -10.62 9.28 -0.85
C ARG A 35 -9.13 9.54 -1.10
N ILE A 36 -8.31 9.12 -0.17
CA ILE A 36 -6.87 9.40 -0.18
C ILE A 36 -6.15 8.08 -0.15
N GLY A 37 -5.34 7.81 -1.14
CA GLY A 37 -4.61 6.55 -1.22
C GLY A 37 -3.11 6.75 -1.45
N THR A 38 -2.36 5.74 -1.13
CA THR A 38 -0.94 5.66 -1.47
C THR A 38 -0.73 4.74 -2.68
N PHE A 39 0.07 5.17 -3.66
CA PHE A 39 0.38 4.38 -4.86
C PHE A 39 1.89 4.43 -5.16
N ILE A 40 2.69 3.83 -4.32
CA ILE A 40 2.52 2.95 -3.18
C ILE A 40 3.48 3.36 -2.04
N VAL A 41 3.19 2.98 -0.79
CA VAL A 41 4.21 2.96 0.27
C VAL A 41 5.18 1.81 0.00
N ILE A 42 6.48 2.11 0.01
CA ILE A 42 7.54 1.10 -0.19
C ILE A 42 7.85 0.43 1.15
N LEU A 43 7.16 -0.68 1.42
CA LEU A 43 7.22 -1.37 2.72
C LEU A 43 8.63 -1.77 3.19
N PRO A 44 9.56 -2.21 2.31
CA PRO A 44 10.91 -2.54 2.77
C PRO A 44 11.67 -1.40 3.45
N TYR A 45 11.31 -0.15 3.18
CA TYR A 45 11.96 1.02 3.81
C TYR A 45 11.36 1.37 5.18
N GLN A 46 10.21 0.79 5.52
CA GLN A 46 9.42 1.17 6.69
C GLN A 46 9.52 0.14 7.83
N HIS A 47 9.42 0.63 9.07
CA HIS A 47 9.16 -0.24 10.21
C HIS A 47 7.65 -0.48 10.34
N PRO A 48 7.16 -1.74 10.27
CA PRO A 48 5.73 -2.03 10.16
C PRO A 48 4.88 -1.54 11.35
N VAL A 49 5.43 -1.49 12.56
CA VAL A 49 4.70 -0.98 13.72
C VAL A 49 4.48 0.53 13.59
N LEU A 50 5.53 1.30 13.30
CA LEU A 50 5.42 2.74 13.11
C LEU A 50 4.48 3.08 11.94
N LEU A 51 4.61 2.36 10.84
CA LEU A 51 3.72 2.56 9.69
C LEU A 51 2.26 2.23 10.02
N ALA A 52 1.98 1.20 10.82
CA ALA A 52 0.62 0.90 11.26
C ALA A 52 0.02 2.04 12.10
N GLU A 53 0.82 2.68 12.96
CA GLU A 53 0.40 3.85 13.74
C GLU A 53 0.11 5.06 12.82
N GLU A 54 0.97 5.33 11.84
CA GLU A 54 0.77 6.40 10.87
C GLU A 54 -0.48 6.17 10.01
N VAL A 55 -0.69 4.94 9.53
CA VAL A 55 -1.89 4.55 8.77
C VAL A 55 -3.16 4.77 9.60
N ALA A 56 -3.16 4.34 10.86
CA ALA A 56 -4.30 4.56 11.75
C ALA A 56 -4.59 6.05 11.95
N ASN A 57 -3.54 6.87 12.14
CA ASN A 57 -3.70 8.31 12.29
C ASN A 57 -4.26 8.98 11.02
N VAL A 58 -3.77 8.63 9.84
CA VAL A 58 -4.30 9.17 8.58
C VAL A 58 -5.73 8.73 8.34
N ASP A 59 -6.08 7.49 8.69
CA ASP A 59 -7.43 7.00 8.58
C ASP A 59 -8.40 7.77 9.49
N ILE A 60 -8.00 8.05 10.73
CA ILE A 60 -8.76 8.88 11.67
C ILE A 60 -8.90 10.31 11.14
N LEU A 61 -7.81 10.97 10.73
CA LEU A 61 -7.83 12.34 10.21
C LEU A 61 -8.71 12.47 8.97
N SER A 62 -8.74 11.44 8.14
CA SER A 62 -9.57 11.40 6.94
C SER A 62 -11.01 10.98 7.21
N ASN A 63 -11.36 10.57 8.44
CA ASN A 63 -12.65 9.98 8.80
C ASN A 63 -13.00 8.76 7.91
N GLY A 64 -12.07 7.79 7.83
CA GLY A 64 -12.28 6.53 7.09
C GLY A 64 -12.22 6.64 5.58
N ARG A 65 -11.52 7.65 5.02
CA ARG A 65 -11.33 7.82 3.57
C ARG A 65 -9.97 7.31 3.06
N PHE A 66 -9.15 6.73 3.93
CA PHE A 66 -7.81 6.29 3.56
C PHE A 66 -7.83 4.93 2.84
N GLU A 67 -7.00 4.81 1.80
CA GLU A 67 -6.75 3.61 1.00
C GLU A 67 -5.25 3.26 1.08
N PHE A 68 -4.92 2.15 1.70
CA PHE A 68 -3.55 1.78 2.01
C PHE A 68 -2.89 0.98 0.88
N GLY A 69 -2.27 1.66 -0.06
CA GLY A 69 -1.54 1.05 -1.16
C GLY A 69 -0.07 0.81 -0.83
N VAL A 70 0.39 -0.43 -0.99
CA VAL A 70 1.73 -0.87 -0.60
C VAL A 70 2.44 -1.67 -1.70
N GLY A 71 3.76 -1.69 -1.65
CA GLY A 71 4.55 -2.47 -2.59
C GLY A 71 6.00 -2.65 -2.17
N GLN A 72 6.78 -3.24 -3.08
CA GLN A 72 8.16 -3.62 -2.80
C GLN A 72 9.18 -2.56 -3.20
N GLY A 73 8.78 -1.56 -4.00
CA GLY A 73 9.75 -0.72 -4.68
C GLY A 73 10.54 -1.44 -5.77
N TYR A 74 11.16 -0.69 -6.63
CA TYR A 74 11.93 -1.24 -7.78
C TYR A 74 13.27 -0.56 -8.00
N SER A 75 13.46 0.64 -7.48
CA SER A 75 14.63 1.49 -7.73
C SER A 75 15.88 0.95 -7.05
N TYR A 76 16.90 0.62 -7.83
CA TYR A 76 18.22 0.25 -7.30
C TYR A 76 18.89 1.39 -6.55
N HIS A 77 18.70 2.62 -7.06
CA HIS A 77 19.26 3.81 -6.46
C HIS A 77 18.77 3.99 -5.01
N GLU A 78 17.47 3.87 -4.79
CA GLU A 78 16.87 3.99 -3.46
C GLU A 78 17.35 2.88 -2.51
N TYR A 79 17.34 1.61 -2.96
CA TYR A 79 17.84 0.50 -2.15
C TYR A 79 19.30 0.68 -1.73
N ASN A 80 20.14 1.14 -2.66
CA ASN A 80 21.56 1.42 -2.38
C ASN A 80 21.71 2.56 -1.37
N ALA A 81 20.98 3.65 -1.53
CA ALA A 81 21.04 4.81 -0.64
C ALA A 81 20.57 4.47 0.78
N PHE A 82 19.57 3.59 0.92
CA PHE A 82 19.14 3.06 2.22
C PHE A 82 20.03 1.93 2.76
N CYS A 83 21.07 1.52 2.05
CA CYS A 83 21.94 0.39 2.41
C CYS A 83 21.15 -0.92 2.65
N MET A 84 20.13 -1.18 1.84
CA MET A 84 19.25 -2.34 1.97
C MET A 84 19.46 -3.36 0.85
N ASP A 85 19.41 -4.65 1.21
CA ASP A 85 19.45 -5.73 0.21
C ASP A 85 18.12 -5.85 -0.52
N ARG A 86 18.14 -5.47 -1.81
CA ARG A 86 16.97 -5.53 -2.68
C ARG A 86 16.48 -6.97 -2.91
N SER A 87 17.30 -7.98 -2.74
CA SER A 87 16.90 -9.39 -2.88
C SER A 87 15.88 -9.80 -1.81
N GLU A 88 15.92 -9.19 -0.64
CA GLU A 88 15.03 -9.47 0.48
C GLU A 88 13.68 -8.72 0.42
N ARG A 89 13.49 -7.80 -0.54
CA ARG A 89 12.29 -6.95 -0.60
C ARG A 89 10.98 -7.74 -0.58
N GLY A 90 10.90 -8.85 -1.28
CA GLY A 90 9.69 -9.65 -1.38
C GLY A 90 9.28 -10.33 -0.06
N PRO A 91 10.18 -11.09 0.58
CA PRO A 91 9.95 -11.65 1.91
C PRO A 91 9.66 -10.57 2.96
N LYS A 92 10.44 -9.49 3.00
CA LYS A 92 10.27 -8.38 3.94
C LYS A 92 8.91 -7.69 3.80
N THR A 93 8.48 -7.39 2.57
CA THR A 93 7.14 -6.85 2.28
C THR A 93 6.04 -7.76 2.82
N ARG A 94 6.16 -9.07 2.61
CA ARG A 94 5.16 -10.03 3.05
C ARG A 94 5.04 -10.08 4.57
N GLU A 95 6.16 -10.12 5.26
CA GLU A 95 6.20 -10.09 6.72
C GLU A 95 5.64 -8.78 7.27
N SER A 96 6.00 -7.62 6.65
CA SER A 96 5.46 -6.32 7.01
C SER A 96 3.93 -6.26 6.93
N ILE A 97 3.35 -6.71 5.81
CA ILE A 97 1.88 -6.68 5.63
C ILE A 97 1.19 -7.54 6.69
N GLN A 98 1.69 -8.77 6.92
CA GLN A 98 1.12 -9.67 7.90
C GLN A 98 1.16 -9.09 9.32
N LEU A 99 2.27 -8.45 9.69
CA LEU A 99 2.39 -7.81 11.00
C LEU A 99 1.47 -6.58 11.12
N ILE A 100 1.39 -5.74 10.08
CA ILE A 100 0.50 -4.58 10.04
C ILE A 100 -0.97 -5.01 10.17
N GLU A 101 -1.42 -6.03 9.43
CA GLU A 101 -2.78 -6.53 9.55
C GLU A 101 -3.11 -7.05 10.95
N ARG A 102 -2.17 -7.76 11.56
CA ARG A 102 -2.32 -8.23 12.94
C ARG A 102 -2.45 -7.06 13.91
N LEU A 103 -1.62 -6.03 13.76
CA LEU A 103 -1.67 -4.82 14.58
C LEU A 103 -3.03 -4.11 14.45
N PHE A 104 -3.66 -4.11 13.27
CA PHE A 104 -4.99 -3.54 13.10
C PHE A 104 -6.09 -4.37 13.80
N LYS A 105 -5.98 -5.70 13.75
CA LYS A 105 -7.04 -6.63 14.18
C LYS A 105 -6.93 -7.08 15.63
N GLU A 106 -5.71 -7.36 16.10
CA GLU A 106 -5.44 -7.93 17.43
C GLU A 106 -5.25 -6.81 18.48
N GLU A 107 -5.56 -7.10 19.73
CA GLU A 107 -5.36 -6.13 20.82
C GLU A 107 -3.87 -5.95 21.14
N LYS A 108 -3.13 -7.06 21.18
CA LYS A 108 -1.68 -7.11 21.39
C LYS A 108 -1.05 -8.09 20.43
N VAL A 109 0.09 -7.74 19.88
CA VAL A 109 0.83 -8.55 18.91
C VAL A 109 2.23 -8.86 19.42
N THR A 110 2.52 -10.12 19.62
CA THR A 110 3.89 -10.64 19.72
C THR A 110 4.23 -11.32 18.40
N HIS A 111 5.33 -10.90 17.78
CA HIS A 111 5.81 -11.41 16.50
C HIS A 111 7.32 -11.67 16.58
N SER A 112 7.74 -12.81 16.06
CA SER A 112 9.16 -13.19 15.94
C SER A 112 9.38 -13.69 14.51
N GLY A 113 9.68 -12.76 13.61
CA GLY A 113 9.91 -13.03 12.20
C GLY A 113 11.39 -12.94 11.83
N LYS A 114 11.67 -13.10 10.54
CA LYS A 114 13.04 -12.94 10.02
C LYS A 114 13.51 -11.48 10.07
N PHE A 115 12.61 -10.53 9.78
CA PHE A 115 12.95 -9.11 9.60
C PHE A 115 12.47 -8.23 10.75
N PHE A 116 11.40 -8.64 11.43
CA PHE A 116 10.79 -7.83 12.48
C PHE A 116 10.48 -8.66 13.72
N GLN A 117 10.59 -8.01 14.86
CA GLN A 117 10.24 -8.59 16.16
C GLN A 117 9.44 -7.57 16.95
N THR A 118 8.37 -8.02 17.61
CA THR A 118 7.58 -7.20 18.55
C THR A 118 7.20 -8.04 19.77
N HIS A 119 7.07 -7.40 20.90
CA HIS A 119 6.61 -8.02 22.13
C HIS A 119 5.43 -7.24 22.68
N GLU A 120 4.25 -7.87 22.73
CA GLU A 120 2.99 -7.29 23.19
C GLU A 120 2.68 -5.88 22.63
N ALA A 121 3.09 -5.61 21.39
CA ALA A 121 2.83 -4.34 20.73
C ALA A 121 1.33 -4.10 20.60
N LYS A 122 0.86 -2.95 21.07
CA LYS A 122 -0.54 -2.54 21.02
C LYS A 122 -0.68 -1.31 20.14
N LEU A 123 -1.43 -1.43 19.05
CA LEU A 123 -1.79 -0.28 18.23
C LEU A 123 -2.93 0.50 18.88
N SER A 124 -2.67 1.78 19.24
CA SER A 124 -3.66 2.68 19.80
C SER A 124 -3.37 4.14 19.40
N PRO A 125 -4.33 4.84 18.77
CA PRO A 125 -5.67 4.37 18.43
C PRO A 125 -5.69 3.37 17.26
N LYS A 126 -6.79 2.64 17.13
CA LYS A 126 -7.09 1.82 15.95
C LYS A 126 -7.62 2.70 14.82
N PRO A 127 -7.51 2.28 13.55
CA PRO A 127 -8.17 2.98 12.45
C PRO A 127 -9.68 3.00 12.60
N VAL A 128 -10.33 3.97 11.95
CA VAL A 128 -11.81 4.09 11.91
C VAL A 128 -12.42 2.99 11.04
N GLN A 129 -11.78 2.66 9.94
CA GLN A 129 -12.24 1.60 9.04
C GLN A 129 -12.02 0.22 9.66
N SER A 130 -13.05 -0.63 9.63
CA SER A 130 -13.02 -2.01 10.17
C SER A 130 -13.08 -3.03 9.03
N PRO A 131 -12.27 -4.08 9.06
CA PRO A 131 -11.24 -4.43 10.07
C PRO A 131 -9.97 -3.60 9.96
N HIS A 132 -9.78 -2.86 8.90
CA HIS A 132 -8.67 -1.93 8.61
C HIS A 132 -8.96 -1.14 7.33
N PRO A 133 -8.21 -0.08 6.99
CA PRO A 133 -8.28 0.56 5.68
C PRO A 133 -8.07 -0.45 4.56
N PRO A 134 -8.76 -0.31 3.41
CA PRO A 134 -8.57 -1.20 2.27
C PRO A 134 -7.10 -1.29 1.87
N ILE A 135 -6.57 -2.52 1.75
CA ILE A 135 -5.18 -2.76 1.37
C ILE A 135 -5.10 -3.01 -0.13
N TRP A 136 -4.20 -2.31 -0.78
CA TRP A 136 -3.91 -2.43 -2.21
C TRP A 136 -2.47 -2.87 -2.42
N ILE A 137 -2.26 -3.83 -3.31
CA ILE A 137 -0.91 -4.30 -3.64
C ILE A 137 -0.47 -3.76 -4.98
N GLY A 138 0.60 -3.00 -4.98
CA GLY A 138 1.30 -2.59 -6.19
C GLY A 138 2.09 -3.74 -6.79
N GLY A 139 1.86 -4.03 -8.07
CA GLY A 139 2.58 -5.13 -8.72
C GLY A 139 2.58 -5.05 -10.24
N ARG A 140 3.65 -5.62 -10.82
CA ARG A 140 3.81 -5.79 -12.26
C ARG A 140 3.86 -7.27 -12.62
N GLY A 141 3.14 -7.61 -13.67
CA GLY A 141 3.16 -8.93 -14.29
C GLY A 141 2.39 -10.02 -13.53
N PRO A 142 2.26 -11.20 -14.15
CA PRO A 142 1.32 -12.24 -13.71
C PRO A 142 1.56 -12.78 -12.30
N LYS A 143 2.83 -12.83 -11.87
CA LYS A 143 3.16 -13.34 -10.52
C LYS A 143 2.65 -12.40 -9.41
N ALA A 144 2.75 -11.08 -9.61
CA ALA A 144 2.29 -10.10 -8.64
C ALA A 144 0.76 -10.06 -8.58
N VAL A 145 0.11 -10.08 -9.74
CA VAL A 145 -1.34 -10.14 -9.90
C VAL A 145 -1.92 -11.36 -9.17
N LYS A 146 -1.40 -12.56 -9.47
CA LYS A 146 -1.81 -13.79 -8.81
C LYS A 146 -1.63 -13.73 -7.29
N LYS A 147 -0.54 -13.13 -6.82
CA LYS A 147 -0.28 -13.04 -5.39
C LYS A 147 -1.24 -12.07 -4.69
N ALA A 148 -1.55 -10.92 -5.28
CA ALA A 148 -2.55 -9.99 -4.75
C ALA A 148 -3.91 -10.68 -4.59
N ALA A 149 -4.35 -11.43 -5.60
CA ALA A 149 -5.58 -12.21 -5.56
C ALA A 149 -5.57 -13.28 -4.45
N GLN A 150 -4.49 -14.06 -4.34
CA GLN A 150 -4.35 -15.08 -3.31
C GLN A 150 -4.42 -14.51 -1.89
N MET A 151 -3.80 -13.36 -1.68
CA MET A 151 -3.80 -12.67 -0.38
C MET A 151 -5.14 -11.98 -0.08
N GLY A 152 -5.97 -11.73 -1.09
CA GLY A 152 -7.26 -11.05 -0.92
C GLY A 152 -7.12 -9.54 -0.73
N TYR A 153 -6.21 -8.92 -1.48
CA TYR A 153 -6.03 -7.47 -1.50
C TYR A 153 -6.42 -6.88 -2.85
N HIS A 154 -6.83 -5.64 -2.88
CA HIS A 154 -7.05 -4.89 -4.12
C HIS A 154 -5.75 -4.79 -4.94
N LEU A 155 -5.87 -4.65 -6.25
CA LEU A 155 -4.72 -4.60 -7.16
C LEU A 155 -4.43 -3.18 -7.64
N MET A 156 -3.17 -2.79 -7.56
CA MET A 156 -2.63 -1.60 -8.22
C MET A 156 -1.66 -2.00 -9.32
N ALA A 157 -1.98 -1.65 -10.56
CA ALA A 157 -1.14 -1.93 -11.72
C ALA A 157 -0.55 -0.64 -12.28
N THR A 158 0.72 -0.72 -12.68
CA THR A 158 1.37 0.35 -13.44
C THR A 158 1.02 0.27 -14.93
N ILE A 159 1.54 1.22 -15.73
CA ILE A 159 1.36 1.22 -17.19
C ILE A 159 1.76 -0.15 -17.77
N GLY A 160 0.90 -0.71 -18.61
CA GLY A 160 1.10 -2.02 -19.23
C GLY A 160 -0.22 -2.62 -19.73
N PRO A 161 -0.23 -3.92 -20.07
CA PRO A 161 -1.43 -4.65 -20.41
C PRO A 161 -2.46 -4.61 -19.28
N ASP A 162 -3.73 -4.77 -19.64
CA ASP A 162 -4.81 -4.84 -18.65
C ASP A 162 -4.64 -6.08 -17.75
N PRO A 163 -4.49 -5.90 -16.44
CA PRO A 163 -4.31 -7.02 -15.50
C PRO A 163 -5.63 -7.66 -15.07
N ALA A 164 -6.78 -7.07 -15.45
CA ALA A 164 -8.08 -7.48 -14.92
C ALA A 164 -8.43 -8.94 -15.23
N PRO A 165 -8.25 -9.49 -16.44
CA PRO A 165 -8.57 -10.88 -16.72
C PRO A 165 -7.80 -11.87 -15.83
N ASP A 166 -6.49 -11.66 -15.69
CA ASP A 166 -5.62 -12.52 -14.88
C ASP A 166 -5.96 -12.41 -13.39
N TYR A 167 -6.31 -11.21 -12.93
CA TYR A 167 -6.64 -10.96 -11.53
C TYR A 167 -7.98 -11.60 -11.15
N ILE A 168 -9.00 -11.43 -11.98
CA ILE A 168 -10.33 -12.04 -11.80
C ILE A 168 -10.20 -13.55 -11.75
N ALA A 169 -9.54 -14.16 -12.73
CA ALA A 169 -9.33 -15.61 -12.76
C ALA A 169 -8.57 -16.13 -11.53
N ALA A 170 -7.60 -15.34 -11.01
CA ALA A 170 -6.85 -15.71 -9.81
C ALA A 170 -7.67 -15.58 -8.53
N LEU A 171 -8.59 -14.61 -8.43
CA LEU A 171 -9.54 -14.47 -7.33
C LEU A 171 -10.51 -15.66 -7.31
N GLU A 172 -11.13 -15.99 -8.42
CA GLU A 172 -12.05 -17.12 -8.57
C GLU A 172 -11.37 -18.44 -8.19
N LYS A 173 -10.15 -18.67 -8.69
CA LYS A 173 -9.34 -19.85 -8.33
C LYS A 173 -9.02 -19.92 -6.85
N SER A 174 -9.00 -18.79 -6.16
CA SER A 174 -8.76 -18.69 -4.72
C SER A 174 -10.05 -18.70 -3.91
N GLY A 175 -11.19 -18.98 -4.51
CA GLY A 175 -12.50 -19.04 -3.86
C GLY A 175 -13.05 -17.67 -3.42
N LYS A 176 -12.59 -16.59 -4.05
CA LYS A 176 -12.99 -15.22 -3.73
C LYS A 176 -13.93 -14.68 -4.80
N ASN A 177 -14.91 -13.87 -4.38
CA ASN A 177 -15.81 -13.20 -5.31
C ASN A 177 -15.11 -11.97 -5.90
N PRO A 178 -14.88 -11.88 -7.23
CA PRO A 178 -14.21 -10.75 -7.86
C PRO A 178 -14.86 -9.39 -7.61
N ASN A 179 -16.19 -9.36 -7.38
CA ASN A 179 -16.91 -8.11 -7.11
C ASN A 179 -16.55 -7.42 -5.79
N ASP A 180 -15.90 -8.14 -4.88
CA ASP A 180 -15.44 -7.59 -3.59
C ASP A 180 -14.08 -6.87 -3.73
N TYR A 181 -13.47 -6.94 -4.91
CA TYR A 181 -12.13 -6.43 -5.16
C TYR A 181 -12.10 -5.39 -6.26
N LYS A 182 -11.17 -4.46 -6.14
CA LYS A 182 -10.99 -3.34 -7.07
C LYS A 182 -9.63 -3.41 -7.74
N ILE A 183 -9.55 -2.82 -8.93
CA ILE A 183 -8.32 -2.67 -9.69
C ILE A 183 -8.13 -1.17 -9.96
N ALA A 184 -6.96 -0.65 -9.60
CA ALA A 184 -6.48 0.66 -10.01
C ALA A 184 -5.36 0.48 -11.03
N GLN A 185 -5.41 1.21 -12.14
CA GLN A 185 -4.37 1.17 -13.16
C GLN A 185 -3.88 2.57 -13.48
N LEU A 186 -2.56 2.78 -13.38
CA LEU A 186 -1.93 4.02 -13.80
C LEU A 186 -2.01 4.17 -15.31
N ARG A 187 -2.48 5.33 -15.77
CA ARG A 187 -2.49 5.76 -17.16
C ARG A 187 -1.97 7.18 -17.24
N MET A 188 -1.13 7.44 -18.23
CA MET A 188 -0.75 8.79 -18.58
C MET A 188 -1.83 9.36 -19.48
N VAL A 189 -2.34 10.52 -19.10
CA VAL A 189 -3.35 11.26 -19.87
C VAL A 189 -2.81 12.63 -20.17
N TYR A 190 -2.88 13.02 -21.43
CA TYR A 190 -2.53 14.35 -21.88
C TYR A 190 -3.77 14.98 -22.52
N CYS A 191 -4.10 16.18 -22.10
CA CYS A 191 -5.21 16.97 -22.68
C CYS A 191 -4.62 18.17 -23.42
N ALA A 192 -4.94 18.31 -24.69
CA ALA A 192 -4.56 19.45 -25.51
C ALA A 192 -5.76 19.95 -26.31
N GLU A 193 -5.70 21.19 -26.78
CA GLU A 193 -6.74 21.78 -27.66
C GLU A 193 -6.68 21.20 -29.08
N SER A 194 -5.53 20.65 -29.48
CA SER A 194 -5.31 19.98 -30.77
C SER A 194 -4.26 18.87 -30.61
N GLU A 195 -4.26 17.88 -31.52
CA GLU A 195 -3.22 16.84 -31.65
C GLU A 195 -1.89 17.44 -32.12
#